data_07aaa20abe1c5db13d0a631d6aa41d9f
#
_entry.id   07aaa20abe1c5db13d0a631d6aa41d9f
#
_cell.length_a   1.000
_cell.length_b   1.000
_cell.length_c   1.000
_cell.angle_alpha   90.00
_cell.angle_beta   90.00
_cell.angle_gamma   90.00
#
_symmetry.space_group_name_H-M   'P 1'
#
loop_
_entity.id
_entity.type
_entity.pdbx_description
1 polymer ?
#
loop_
_entity_poly.entity_id
_entity_poly.type
_entity_poly.pdbx_seq_one_letter_code
_entity_poly.pdbx_strand_id
1 'polypeptide(L)'
;LSLELTKKYSKQEILTMYLNNAYFGNGVWGVEDASQKYFGTSAANLTVDEAATLAGMLKGPEIYNPIDNIQNATNRRNTVLANMADDEKLSQADADSAAGVDMASRLVDTYQGTGDDYRYPSYFDAVIEEATKTYGLSEDEIVKNGYKIYTEMDANSQANMQQTYENSYLFPTSESDGSTAQSASVALDPSTGAVRGLVGRVGGTGDTTFRNFNYATQGKRSPGSTIKPLVVYAPALASGWSINKDLPNTPIDYNGYTPTNYGGIETDDVPMYQALANSYNIPAVYLFNQIGIQKGISYGQKFGLNFDNVPEELGIALGGGVTASPLQMAQAYATFANGGEMNTAYFITKIENASGDIIATHSKKSKRIR
;
A
#
# COMPACT_ATOMS: atom_id res chain seq x y z
N LEU A 1 -16.11 -12.05 -30.05
CA LEU A 1 -14.99 -12.00 -29.11
C LEU A 1 -13.73 -12.66 -29.70
N SER A 2 -13.74 -13.95 -30.09
CA SER A 2 -12.52 -14.64 -30.60
C SER A 2 -11.91 -13.98 -31.84
N LEU A 3 -12.74 -13.54 -32.80
CA LEU A 3 -12.32 -12.83 -34.01
C LEU A 3 -11.72 -11.42 -33.72
N GLU A 4 -12.12 -10.80 -32.63
CA GLU A 4 -11.59 -9.50 -32.20
C GLU A 4 -10.27 -9.65 -31.49
N LEU A 5 -10.13 -10.69 -30.66
CA LEU A 5 -8.86 -11.01 -29.98
C LEU A 5 -7.76 -11.33 -31.00
N THR A 6 -8.04 -12.17 -32.00
CA THR A 6 -7.06 -12.53 -33.04
C THR A 6 -6.65 -11.37 -33.95
N LYS A 7 -7.38 -10.26 -33.96
CA LYS A 7 -6.98 -9.03 -34.67
C LYS A 7 -6.04 -8.14 -33.85
N LYS A 8 -6.09 -8.25 -32.51
CA LYS A 8 -5.32 -7.38 -31.60
C LYS A 8 -4.11 -8.06 -30.98
N TYR A 9 -4.17 -9.38 -30.80
CA TYR A 9 -3.20 -10.14 -30.04
C TYR A 9 -2.70 -11.33 -30.85
N SER A 10 -1.44 -11.67 -30.69
CA SER A 10 -0.83 -12.89 -31.23
C SER A 10 -1.45 -14.13 -30.60
N LYS A 11 -1.30 -15.27 -31.25
CA LYS A 11 -1.76 -16.56 -30.70
C LYS A 11 -1.14 -16.87 -29.33
N GLN A 12 0.12 -16.50 -29.14
CA GLN A 12 0.87 -16.68 -27.89
C GLN A 12 0.27 -15.82 -26.77
N GLU A 13 -0.01 -14.54 -27.03
CA GLU A 13 -0.62 -13.64 -26.03
C GLU A 13 -2.02 -14.09 -25.63
N ILE A 14 -2.83 -14.56 -26.58
CA ILE A 14 -4.17 -15.10 -26.30
C ILE A 14 -4.07 -16.33 -25.41
N LEU A 15 -3.12 -17.25 -25.70
CA LEU A 15 -2.90 -18.44 -24.88
C LEU A 15 -2.42 -18.07 -23.48
N THR A 16 -1.50 -17.12 -23.36
CA THR A 16 -1.01 -16.62 -22.07
C THR A 16 -2.15 -16.01 -21.25
N MET A 17 -2.97 -15.15 -21.86
CA MET A 17 -4.16 -14.58 -21.20
C MET A 17 -5.13 -15.67 -20.73
N TYR A 18 -5.39 -16.68 -21.58
CA TYR A 18 -6.27 -17.79 -21.22
C TYR A 18 -5.73 -18.57 -20.02
N LEU A 19 -4.47 -19.01 -20.08
CA LEU A 19 -3.85 -19.82 -19.03
C LEU A 19 -3.73 -19.07 -17.68
N ASN A 20 -3.50 -17.77 -17.73
CA ASN A 20 -3.40 -16.95 -16.49
C ASN A 20 -4.78 -16.67 -15.85
N ASN A 21 -5.87 -16.84 -16.58
CA ASN A 21 -7.23 -16.57 -16.08
C ASN A 21 -8.11 -17.82 -16.00
N ALA A 22 -7.62 -18.99 -16.39
CA ALA A 22 -8.38 -20.22 -16.33
C ALA A 22 -8.52 -20.71 -14.87
N TYR A 23 -9.69 -21.26 -14.55
CA TYR A 23 -9.95 -21.89 -13.27
C TYR A 23 -9.46 -23.34 -13.28
N PHE A 24 -8.72 -23.75 -12.25
CA PHE A 24 -8.13 -25.08 -12.12
C PHE A 24 -8.68 -25.88 -10.93
N GLY A 25 -9.84 -25.53 -10.38
CA GLY A 25 -10.39 -26.20 -9.21
C GLY A 25 -9.80 -25.73 -7.87
N ASN A 26 -10.40 -26.13 -6.75
CA ASN A 26 -9.97 -25.78 -5.40
C ASN A 26 -9.74 -24.28 -5.16
N GLY A 27 -10.49 -23.41 -5.84
CA GLY A 27 -10.35 -21.97 -5.73
C GLY A 27 -9.13 -21.39 -6.45
N VAL A 28 -8.42 -22.17 -7.26
CA VAL A 28 -7.16 -21.77 -7.90
C VAL A 28 -7.39 -21.27 -9.32
N TRP A 29 -6.89 -20.08 -9.61
CA TRP A 29 -6.97 -19.42 -10.90
C TRP A 29 -5.57 -19.16 -11.46
N GLY A 30 -5.38 -19.45 -12.74
CA GLY A 30 -4.09 -19.29 -13.39
C GLY A 30 -3.18 -20.51 -13.28
N VAL A 31 -2.42 -20.76 -14.37
CA VAL A 31 -1.59 -21.96 -14.51
C VAL A 31 -0.39 -21.99 -13.55
N GLU A 32 0.15 -20.81 -13.18
CA GLU A 32 1.26 -20.75 -12.23
C GLU A 32 0.81 -21.20 -10.84
N ASP A 33 -0.31 -20.66 -10.35
CA ASP A 33 -0.87 -21.03 -9.05
C ASP A 33 -1.31 -22.48 -9.02
N ALA A 34 -1.89 -22.98 -10.12
CA ALA A 34 -2.25 -24.38 -10.27
C ALA A 34 -1.01 -25.31 -10.22
N SER A 35 0.10 -24.89 -10.81
CA SER A 35 1.36 -25.63 -10.76
C SER A 35 1.90 -25.75 -9.35
N GLN A 36 1.85 -24.66 -8.59
CA GLN A 36 2.23 -24.63 -7.17
C GLN A 36 1.27 -25.47 -6.32
N LYS A 37 -0.06 -25.39 -6.58
CA LYS A 37 -1.10 -26.10 -5.84
C LYS A 37 -1.00 -27.60 -5.99
N TYR A 38 -0.81 -28.06 -7.22
CA TYR A 38 -0.89 -29.50 -7.51
C TYR A 38 0.45 -30.18 -7.55
N PHE A 39 1.53 -29.48 -7.91
CA PHE A 39 2.85 -30.07 -8.16
C PHE A 39 4.02 -29.39 -7.45
N GLY A 40 3.77 -28.33 -6.69
CA GLY A 40 4.82 -27.66 -5.92
C GLY A 40 5.95 -27.05 -6.75
N THR A 41 5.69 -26.74 -8.01
CA THR A 41 6.67 -26.20 -8.95
C THR A 41 6.08 -25.04 -9.75
N SER A 42 6.96 -24.26 -10.44
CA SER A 42 6.49 -23.24 -11.36
C SER A 42 5.97 -23.85 -12.66
N ALA A 43 5.03 -23.15 -13.34
CA ALA A 43 4.49 -23.60 -14.63
C ALA A 43 5.57 -23.86 -15.70
N ALA A 44 6.69 -23.12 -15.65
CA ALA A 44 7.82 -23.29 -16.55
C ALA A 44 8.60 -24.62 -16.35
N ASN A 45 8.46 -25.24 -15.18
CA ASN A 45 9.20 -26.45 -14.80
C ASN A 45 8.33 -27.71 -14.79
N LEU A 46 7.07 -27.62 -15.23
CA LEU A 46 6.17 -28.76 -15.31
C LEU A 46 6.73 -29.87 -16.21
N THR A 47 6.64 -31.09 -15.75
CA THR A 47 6.87 -32.28 -16.59
C THR A 47 5.70 -32.49 -17.54
N VAL A 48 5.88 -33.35 -18.54
CA VAL A 48 4.86 -33.62 -19.57
C VAL A 48 3.56 -34.17 -18.94
N ASP A 49 3.69 -35.09 -17.98
CA ASP A 49 2.52 -35.66 -17.26
C ASP A 49 1.80 -34.62 -16.39
N GLU A 50 2.52 -33.72 -15.73
CA GLU A 50 1.97 -32.62 -14.95
C GLU A 50 1.25 -31.60 -15.83
N ALA A 51 1.88 -31.17 -16.92
CA ALA A 51 1.28 -30.24 -17.88
C ALA A 51 0.01 -30.82 -18.54
N ALA A 52 0.05 -32.12 -18.91
CA ALA A 52 -1.11 -32.83 -19.46
C ALA A 52 -2.26 -32.95 -18.43
N THR A 53 -1.93 -33.06 -17.15
CA THR A 53 -2.92 -33.07 -16.07
C THR A 53 -3.64 -31.72 -16.01
N LEU A 54 -2.91 -30.62 -15.91
CA LEU A 54 -3.49 -29.28 -15.87
C LEU A 54 -4.32 -28.97 -17.12
N ALA A 55 -3.80 -29.29 -18.30
CA ALA A 55 -4.56 -29.15 -19.55
C ALA A 55 -5.87 -29.97 -19.54
N GLY A 56 -5.81 -31.16 -18.99
CA GLY A 56 -6.97 -32.05 -18.81
C GLY A 56 -8.02 -31.49 -17.88
N MET A 57 -7.61 -30.81 -16.80
CA MET A 57 -8.49 -30.20 -15.84
C MET A 57 -9.37 -29.08 -16.40
N LEU A 58 -8.92 -28.36 -17.44
CA LEU A 58 -9.67 -27.28 -18.06
C LEU A 58 -11.03 -27.70 -18.62
N LYS A 59 -11.25 -28.98 -18.88
CA LYS A 59 -12.54 -29.51 -19.32
C LYS A 59 -13.59 -29.54 -18.22
N GLY A 60 -13.16 -29.67 -16.96
CA GLY A 60 -14.02 -29.73 -15.77
C GLY A 60 -13.16 -29.76 -14.50
N PRO A 61 -12.71 -28.60 -14.05
CA PRO A 61 -11.71 -28.48 -12.98
C PRO A 61 -12.06 -29.23 -11.70
N GLU A 62 -13.31 -29.22 -11.29
CA GLU A 62 -13.76 -29.94 -10.08
C GLU A 62 -13.88 -31.46 -10.31
N ILE A 63 -14.08 -31.90 -11.56
CA ILE A 63 -14.27 -33.33 -11.90
C ILE A 63 -12.92 -34.02 -12.06
N TYR A 64 -11.93 -33.30 -12.62
CA TYR A 64 -10.61 -33.83 -12.97
C TYR A 64 -9.50 -33.33 -12.06
N ASN A 65 -9.85 -32.83 -10.88
CA ASN A 65 -8.92 -32.41 -9.83
C ASN A 65 -8.18 -33.62 -9.23
N PRO A 66 -6.85 -33.66 -9.30
CA PRO A 66 -6.08 -34.81 -8.85
C PRO A 66 -6.04 -34.98 -7.32
N ILE A 67 -6.33 -33.93 -6.56
CA ILE A 67 -6.42 -34.03 -5.09
C ILE A 67 -7.71 -34.73 -4.70
N ASP A 68 -8.84 -34.34 -5.28
CA ASP A 68 -10.17 -34.85 -4.89
C ASP A 68 -10.57 -36.09 -5.67
N ASN A 69 -10.11 -36.23 -6.93
CA ASN A 69 -10.52 -37.29 -7.85
C ASN A 69 -9.36 -37.83 -8.67
N ILE A 70 -8.39 -38.46 -7.99
CA ILE A 70 -7.13 -38.91 -8.60
C ILE A 70 -7.33 -39.82 -9.82
N GLN A 71 -8.33 -40.70 -9.76
CA GLN A 71 -8.62 -41.65 -10.85
C GLN A 71 -9.16 -40.92 -12.09
N ASN A 72 -10.06 -39.98 -11.91
CA ASN A 72 -10.60 -39.17 -13.00
C ASN A 72 -9.51 -38.29 -13.61
N ALA A 73 -8.65 -37.69 -12.77
CA ALA A 73 -7.50 -36.90 -13.21
C ALA A 73 -6.52 -37.72 -14.04
N THR A 74 -6.18 -38.95 -13.57
CA THR A 74 -5.30 -39.88 -14.28
C THR A 74 -5.87 -40.27 -15.64
N ASN A 75 -7.14 -40.66 -15.68
CA ASN A 75 -7.79 -41.02 -16.94
C ASN A 75 -7.85 -39.85 -17.92
N ARG A 76 -8.11 -38.64 -17.42
CA ARG A 76 -8.16 -37.43 -18.23
C ARG A 76 -6.79 -37.02 -18.75
N ARG A 77 -5.74 -37.07 -17.91
CA ARG A 77 -4.33 -36.90 -18.29
C ARG A 77 -3.96 -37.83 -19.45
N ASN A 78 -4.26 -39.13 -19.29
CA ASN A 78 -3.92 -40.12 -20.30
C ASN A 78 -4.65 -39.87 -21.63
N THR A 79 -5.89 -39.36 -21.59
CA THR A 79 -6.61 -38.89 -22.81
C THR A 79 -5.88 -37.72 -23.47
N VAL A 80 -5.38 -36.76 -22.68
CA VAL A 80 -4.61 -35.62 -23.22
C VAL A 80 -3.32 -36.09 -23.88
N LEU A 81 -2.58 -36.99 -23.19
CA LEU A 81 -1.33 -37.55 -23.70
C LEU A 81 -1.54 -38.31 -25.02
N ALA A 82 -2.60 -39.14 -25.11
CA ALA A 82 -2.96 -39.85 -26.33
C ALA A 82 -3.26 -38.87 -27.49
N ASN A 83 -4.06 -37.85 -27.23
CA ASN A 83 -4.35 -36.82 -28.24
C ASN A 83 -3.08 -36.06 -28.69
N MET A 84 -2.12 -35.81 -27.78
CA MET A 84 -0.85 -35.18 -28.12
C MET A 84 0.00 -36.10 -29.03
N ALA A 85 -0.03 -37.42 -28.82
CA ALA A 85 0.65 -38.37 -29.68
C ALA A 85 -0.04 -38.46 -31.07
N ASP A 86 -1.35 -38.54 -31.12
CA ASP A 86 -2.14 -38.58 -32.36
C ASP A 86 -1.94 -37.30 -33.20
N ASP A 87 -1.78 -36.15 -32.54
CA ASP A 87 -1.52 -34.84 -33.17
C ASP A 87 -0.01 -34.62 -33.49
N GLU A 88 0.83 -35.63 -33.34
CA GLU A 88 2.28 -35.58 -33.56
C GLU A 88 3.01 -34.48 -32.74
N LYS A 89 2.48 -34.11 -31.60
CA LYS A 89 3.09 -33.14 -30.67
C LYS A 89 3.97 -33.81 -29.62
N LEU A 90 3.82 -35.11 -29.45
CA LEU A 90 4.57 -35.94 -28.53
C LEU A 90 4.83 -37.30 -29.21
N SER A 91 5.99 -37.93 -28.96
CA SER A 91 6.16 -39.30 -29.45
C SER A 91 5.27 -40.27 -28.67
N GLN A 92 4.85 -41.39 -29.30
CA GLN A 92 4.07 -42.41 -28.60
C GLN A 92 4.80 -42.97 -27.38
N ALA A 93 6.12 -43.15 -27.48
CA ALA A 93 6.94 -43.63 -26.37
C ALA A 93 6.96 -42.68 -25.18
N ASP A 94 7.04 -41.36 -25.46
CA ASP A 94 6.99 -40.34 -24.39
C ASP A 94 5.60 -40.23 -23.79
N ALA A 95 4.56 -40.36 -24.61
CA ALA A 95 3.16 -40.38 -24.13
C ALA A 95 2.90 -41.57 -23.19
N ASP A 96 3.37 -42.77 -23.59
CA ASP A 96 3.24 -43.99 -22.80
C ASP A 96 4.04 -43.88 -21.49
N SER A 97 5.24 -43.31 -21.53
CA SER A 97 6.09 -43.05 -20.37
C SER A 97 5.41 -42.11 -19.40
N ALA A 98 4.88 -40.98 -19.89
CA ALA A 98 4.18 -40.00 -19.08
C ALA A 98 2.85 -40.54 -18.49
N ALA A 99 2.11 -41.39 -19.27
CA ALA A 99 0.91 -42.05 -18.81
C ALA A 99 1.18 -43.09 -17.70
N GLY A 100 2.37 -43.68 -17.69
CA GLY A 100 2.81 -44.65 -16.69
C GLY A 100 3.20 -44.03 -15.34
N VAL A 101 3.34 -42.71 -15.24
CA VAL A 101 3.71 -42.02 -13.99
C VAL A 101 2.56 -42.10 -13.00
N ASP A 102 2.87 -42.47 -11.75
CA ASP A 102 1.89 -42.48 -10.66
C ASP A 102 1.52 -41.03 -10.30
N MET A 103 0.26 -40.65 -10.48
CA MET A 103 -0.27 -39.34 -10.20
C MET A 103 -0.07 -38.94 -8.73
N ALA A 104 -0.25 -39.87 -7.80
CA ALA A 104 -0.13 -39.58 -6.38
C ALA A 104 1.28 -39.14 -5.98
N SER A 105 2.32 -39.68 -6.67
CA SER A 105 3.69 -39.33 -6.41
C SER A 105 4.10 -37.93 -6.87
N ARG A 106 3.26 -37.29 -7.70
CA ARG A 106 3.47 -35.93 -8.21
C ARG A 106 2.83 -34.85 -7.34
N LEU A 107 1.84 -35.21 -6.50
CA LEU A 107 1.07 -34.24 -5.74
C LEU A 107 1.90 -33.64 -4.61
N VAL A 108 2.21 -32.35 -4.73
CA VAL A 108 2.88 -31.53 -3.72
C VAL A 108 2.20 -30.18 -3.70
N ASP A 109 1.58 -29.83 -2.58
CA ASP A 109 0.93 -28.53 -2.41
C ASP A 109 1.90 -27.54 -1.74
N THR A 110 2.40 -26.62 -2.52
CA THR A 110 3.19 -25.46 -2.03
C THR A 110 2.44 -24.15 -2.22
N TYR A 111 1.20 -24.22 -2.72
CA TYR A 111 0.38 -23.06 -2.95
C TYR A 111 -0.07 -22.44 -1.62
N GLN A 112 0.31 -21.21 -1.39
CA GLN A 112 -0.02 -20.51 -0.15
C GLN A 112 -1.46 -19.97 -0.13
N GLY A 113 -2.22 -20.18 -1.21
CA GLY A 113 -3.60 -19.74 -1.36
C GLY A 113 -3.75 -18.28 -1.76
N THR A 114 -4.94 -17.92 -2.23
CA THR A 114 -5.33 -16.52 -2.47
C THR A 114 -5.39 -15.70 -1.18
N GLY A 115 -5.25 -16.33 -0.02
CA GLY A 115 -5.11 -15.64 1.26
C GLY A 115 -3.85 -14.79 1.39
N ASP A 116 -2.81 -15.07 0.58
CA ASP A 116 -1.58 -14.27 0.52
C ASP A 116 -1.64 -13.16 -0.55
N ASP A 117 -2.52 -13.25 -1.53
CA ASP A 117 -2.62 -12.28 -2.63
C ASP A 117 -3.04 -10.88 -2.17
N TYR A 118 -3.65 -10.78 -0.99
CA TYR A 118 -4.05 -9.53 -0.36
C TYR A 118 -3.51 -9.43 1.08
N ARG A 119 -2.29 -9.94 1.27
CA ARG A 119 -1.62 -10.05 2.58
C ARG A 119 -1.45 -8.72 3.31
N TYR A 120 -1.21 -7.65 2.55
CA TYR A 120 -1.01 -6.29 3.06
C TYR A 120 -2.00 -5.33 2.40
N PRO A 121 -3.30 -5.44 2.72
CA PRO A 121 -4.38 -4.77 1.97
C PRO A 121 -4.15 -3.27 1.79
N SER A 122 -3.84 -2.57 2.88
CA SER A 122 -3.68 -1.11 2.83
C SER A 122 -2.48 -0.67 1.99
N TYR A 123 -1.37 -1.43 2.04
CA TYR A 123 -0.20 -1.14 1.20
C TYR A 123 -0.51 -1.43 -0.26
N PHE A 124 -1.11 -2.57 -0.55
CA PHE A 124 -1.53 -2.96 -1.89
C PHE A 124 -2.48 -1.92 -2.52
N ASP A 125 -3.50 -1.49 -1.78
CA ASP A 125 -4.45 -0.49 -2.23
C ASP A 125 -3.79 0.87 -2.53
N ALA A 126 -2.81 1.27 -1.70
CA ALA A 126 -2.04 2.48 -1.93
C ALA A 126 -1.17 2.39 -3.20
N VAL A 127 -0.61 1.21 -3.50
CA VAL A 127 0.11 0.95 -4.75
C VAL A 127 -0.82 1.06 -5.96
N ILE A 128 -2.00 0.46 -5.92
CA ILE A 128 -3.01 0.57 -6.99
C ILE A 128 -3.41 2.04 -7.19
N GLU A 129 -3.63 2.76 -6.10
CA GLU A 129 -3.97 4.18 -6.16
C GLU A 129 -2.87 5.03 -6.82
N GLU A 130 -1.59 4.78 -6.48
CA GLU A 130 -0.47 5.46 -7.12
C GLU A 130 -0.34 5.09 -8.60
N ALA A 131 -0.48 3.79 -8.94
CA ALA A 131 -0.45 3.33 -10.32
C ALA A 131 -1.52 4.02 -11.18
N THR A 132 -2.70 4.20 -10.61
CA THR A 132 -3.81 4.88 -11.28
C THR A 132 -3.59 6.39 -11.39
N LYS A 133 -3.29 7.07 -10.27
CA LYS A 133 -3.23 8.54 -10.24
C LYS A 133 -1.97 9.11 -10.86
N THR A 134 -0.84 8.43 -10.68
CA THR A 134 0.48 8.93 -11.08
C THR A 134 0.90 8.42 -12.44
N TYR A 135 0.59 7.15 -12.73
CA TYR A 135 1.05 6.48 -13.95
C TYR A 135 -0.08 6.26 -14.96
N GLY A 136 -1.34 6.60 -14.63
CA GLY A 136 -2.46 6.62 -15.56
C GLY A 136 -3.00 5.24 -15.95
N LEU A 137 -2.66 4.20 -15.20
CA LEU A 137 -3.19 2.86 -15.42
C LEU A 137 -4.60 2.75 -14.81
N SER A 138 -5.54 2.14 -15.53
CA SER A 138 -6.82 1.81 -14.93
C SER A 138 -6.70 0.57 -14.01
N GLU A 139 -7.56 0.46 -13.00
CA GLU A 139 -7.60 -0.73 -12.13
C GLU A 139 -7.83 -2.03 -12.93
N ASP A 140 -8.67 -1.95 -13.95
CA ASP A 140 -8.95 -3.04 -14.86
C ASP A 140 -7.69 -3.53 -15.61
N GLU A 141 -6.85 -2.60 -16.07
CA GLU A 141 -5.57 -2.92 -16.71
C GLU A 141 -4.60 -3.56 -15.72
N ILE A 142 -4.50 -3.02 -14.50
CA ILE A 142 -3.61 -3.52 -13.46
C ILE A 142 -3.96 -4.98 -13.11
N VAL A 143 -5.23 -5.29 -12.96
CA VAL A 143 -5.71 -6.63 -12.60
C VAL A 143 -5.62 -7.63 -13.76
N LYS A 144 -5.85 -7.17 -15.02
CA LYS A 144 -6.01 -8.07 -16.17
C LYS A 144 -4.77 -8.26 -17.03
N ASN A 145 -3.85 -7.29 -17.04
CA ASN A 145 -2.78 -7.25 -18.03
C ASN A 145 -1.45 -7.85 -17.55
N GLY A 146 -1.41 -8.44 -16.34
CA GLY A 146 -0.22 -9.13 -15.83
C GLY A 146 0.98 -8.20 -15.60
N TYR A 147 0.74 -6.96 -15.18
CA TYR A 147 1.81 -6.04 -14.83
C TYR A 147 2.61 -6.54 -13.63
N LYS A 148 3.91 -6.28 -13.66
CA LYS A 148 4.81 -6.42 -12.51
C LYS A 148 5.07 -5.03 -11.95
N ILE A 149 4.57 -4.78 -10.74
CA ILE A 149 4.72 -3.51 -10.04
C ILE A 149 5.76 -3.69 -8.94
N TYR A 150 6.89 -3.03 -9.09
CA TYR A 150 7.98 -3.06 -8.12
C TYR A 150 7.80 -1.93 -7.12
N THR A 151 7.91 -2.24 -5.84
CA THR A 151 7.66 -1.30 -4.75
C THR A 151 8.86 -1.16 -3.81
N GLU A 152 8.83 -0.14 -2.97
CA GLU A 152 9.82 0.14 -1.92
C GLU A 152 9.46 -0.51 -0.57
N MET A 153 8.50 -1.41 -0.53
CA MET A 153 8.09 -2.07 0.70
C MET A 153 9.28 -2.81 1.35
N ASP A 154 9.52 -2.54 2.62
CA ASP A 154 10.35 -3.40 3.46
C ASP A 154 9.46 -4.48 4.10
N ALA A 155 9.71 -5.73 3.71
CA ALA A 155 8.85 -6.85 4.10
C ALA A 155 8.78 -7.04 5.62
N ASN A 156 9.88 -6.80 6.34
CA ASN A 156 9.92 -6.97 7.80
C ASN A 156 9.16 -5.84 8.49
N SER A 157 9.36 -4.59 8.07
CA SER A 157 8.64 -3.44 8.61
C SER A 157 7.14 -3.59 8.38
N GLN A 158 6.73 -3.94 7.16
CA GLN A 158 5.33 -4.13 6.82
C GLN A 158 4.69 -5.27 7.62
N ALA A 159 5.37 -6.42 7.73
CA ALA A 159 4.85 -7.57 8.48
C ALA A 159 4.66 -7.24 9.97
N ASN A 160 5.65 -6.59 10.59
CA ASN A 160 5.58 -6.19 12.01
C ASN A 160 4.48 -5.15 12.27
N MET A 161 4.33 -4.17 11.37
CA MET A 161 3.24 -3.19 11.45
C MET A 161 1.88 -3.89 11.32
N GLN A 162 1.71 -4.76 10.32
CA GLN A 162 0.48 -5.50 10.10
C GLN A 162 0.12 -6.34 11.32
N GLN A 163 1.04 -7.13 11.85
CA GLN A 163 0.83 -7.95 13.04
C GLN A 163 0.39 -7.12 14.26
N THR A 164 0.98 -5.93 14.45
CA THR A 164 0.59 -5.04 15.54
C THR A 164 -0.87 -4.59 15.39
N TYR A 165 -1.29 -4.26 14.19
CA TYR A 165 -2.65 -3.79 13.89
C TYR A 165 -3.70 -4.90 13.89
N GLU A 166 -3.31 -6.15 13.76
CA GLU A 166 -4.17 -7.33 13.93
C GLU A 166 -4.58 -7.54 15.39
N ASN A 167 -3.79 -7.07 16.33
CA ASN A 167 -4.08 -7.15 17.75
C ASN A 167 -5.01 -6.01 18.19
N SER A 168 -6.31 -6.15 17.97
CA SER A 168 -7.31 -5.12 18.27
C SER A 168 -7.32 -4.67 19.73
N TYR A 169 -6.92 -5.52 20.66
CA TYR A 169 -6.84 -5.18 22.09
C TYR A 169 -5.76 -4.14 22.45
N LEU A 170 -4.83 -3.84 21.54
CA LEU A 170 -3.86 -2.75 21.70
C LEU A 170 -4.47 -1.36 21.45
N PHE A 171 -5.69 -1.33 20.92
CA PHE A 171 -6.39 -0.10 20.55
C PHE A 171 -7.59 0.11 21.47
N PRO A 172 -7.86 1.38 21.89
CA PRO A 172 -8.97 1.66 22.76
C PRO A 172 -10.31 1.33 22.09
N THR A 173 -11.28 0.93 22.91
CA THR A 173 -12.66 0.69 22.49
C THR A 173 -13.56 1.81 22.96
N SER A 174 -14.59 2.11 22.17
CA SER A 174 -15.64 3.07 22.53
C SER A 174 -16.47 2.50 23.68
N GLU A 175 -16.70 3.31 24.70
CA GLU A 175 -17.58 2.95 25.83
C GLU A 175 -19.07 2.91 25.42
N SER A 176 -19.43 3.62 24.35
CA SER A 176 -20.83 3.75 23.94
C SER A 176 -21.32 2.57 23.10
N ASP A 177 -20.47 1.96 22.26
CA ASP A 177 -20.86 0.92 21.31
C ASP A 177 -19.89 -0.27 21.21
N GLY A 178 -18.79 -0.23 21.98
CA GLY A 178 -17.78 -1.29 21.99
C GLY A 178 -16.92 -1.35 20.71
N SER A 179 -17.05 -0.39 19.79
CA SER A 179 -16.25 -0.36 18.58
C SER A 179 -14.78 -0.06 18.88
N THR A 180 -13.87 -0.70 18.15
CA THR A 180 -12.43 -0.44 18.27
C THR A 180 -12.07 0.86 17.53
N ALA A 181 -11.31 1.73 18.20
CA ALA A 181 -10.82 2.97 17.60
C ALA A 181 -9.96 2.64 16.37
N GLN A 182 -10.23 3.31 15.26
CA GLN A 182 -9.42 3.16 14.05
C GLN A 182 -8.12 3.94 14.17
N SER A 183 -7.08 3.37 13.61
CA SER A 183 -5.74 3.92 13.56
C SER A 183 -5.07 3.56 12.24
N ALA A 184 -4.05 4.32 11.88
CA ALA A 184 -3.23 4.07 10.70
C ALA A 184 -1.79 4.52 10.97
N SER A 185 -0.83 3.82 10.36
CA SER A 185 0.59 4.14 10.48
C SER A 185 1.31 4.06 9.13
N VAL A 186 2.34 4.86 9.00
CA VAL A 186 3.22 4.92 7.83
C VAL A 186 4.67 4.90 8.29
N ALA A 187 5.48 4.02 7.69
CA ALA A 187 6.93 4.02 7.79
C ALA A 187 7.51 4.53 6.46
N LEU A 188 8.24 5.63 6.51
CA LEU A 188 8.77 6.35 5.36
C LEU A 188 10.27 6.58 5.51
N ASP A 189 11.02 6.34 4.42
CA ASP A 189 12.44 6.69 4.35
C ASP A 189 12.59 8.20 4.12
N PRO A 190 13.12 8.96 5.07
CA PRO A 190 13.20 10.41 4.95
C PRO A 190 14.13 10.86 3.83
N SER A 191 15.14 10.06 3.48
CA SER A 191 16.13 10.44 2.45
C SER A 191 15.59 10.35 1.02
N THR A 192 14.59 9.49 0.80
CA THR A 192 14.05 9.21 -0.53
C THR A 192 12.58 9.58 -0.68
N GLY A 193 11.79 9.48 0.39
CA GLY A 193 10.33 9.54 0.36
C GLY A 193 9.69 8.17 0.14
N ALA A 194 10.48 7.09 0.04
CA ALA A 194 9.99 5.74 -0.17
C ALA A 194 9.14 5.25 1.02
N VAL A 195 7.93 4.76 0.77
CA VAL A 195 7.07 4.18 1.79
C VAL A 195 7.48 2.73 2.01
N ARG A 196 8.10 2.46 3.15
CA ARG A 196 8.62 1.15 3.55
C ARG A 196 7.57 0.25 4.18
N GLY A 197 6.54 0.84 4.77
CA GLY A 197 5.43 0.14 5.38
C GLY A 197 4.22 1.03 5.56
N LEU A 198 3.03 0.45 5.47
CA LEU A 198 1.78 1.18 5.67
C LEU A 198 0.69 0.22 6.13
N VAL A 199 0.01 0.60 7.21
CA VAL A 199 -1.22 -0.05 7.66
C VAL A 199 -2.30 1.02 7.80
N GLY A 200 -3.42 0.81 7.14
CA GLY A 200 -4.49 1.80 7.05
C GLY A 200 -5.69 1.56 7.96
N ARG A 201 -5.71 0.46 8.72
CA ARG A 201 -6.84 0.10 9.60
C ARG A 201 -6.41 -0.82 10.74
N VAL A 202 -7.15 -0.75 11.84
CA VAL A 202 -7.11 -1.76 12.92
C VAL A 202 -8.03 -2.92 12.54
N GLY A 203 -7.65 -4.16 12.86
CA GLY A 203 -8.48 -5.36 12.71
C GLY A 203 -7.98 -6.38 11.70
N GLY A 204 -6.81 -6.17 11.13
CA GLY A 204 -6.10 -7.18 10.35
C GLY A 204 -6.75 -7.62 9.03
N THR A 205 -6.30 -8.78 8.56
CA THR A 205 -6.75 -9.41 7.30
C THR A 205 -8.16 -10.01 7.36
N GLY A 206 -8.80 -10.01 8.54
CA GLY A 206 -10.15 -10.56 8.71
C GLY A 206 -11.25 -9.77 8.01
N ASP A 207 -11.04 -8.47 7.74
CA ASP A 207 -11.91 -7.65 6.89
C ASP A 207 -11.24 -7.49 5.51
N THR A 208 -11.34 -8.50 4.70
CA THR A 208 -10.72 -8.62 3.38
C THR A 208 -11.52 -7.91 2.27
N THR A 209 -12.33 -6.93 2.62
CA THR A 209 -13.03 -6.13 1.61
C THR A 209 -12.01 -5.44 0.72
N PHE A 210 -11.99 -5.83 -0.54
CA PHE A 210 -11.10 -5.25 -1.55
C PHE A 210 -11.33 -3.74 -1.66
N ARG A 211 -10.25 -2.94 -1.60
CA ARG A 211 -10.31 -1.47 -1.69
C ARG A 211 -11.09 -0.83 -0.53
N ASN A 212 -10.92 -1.36 0.67
CA ASN A 212 -11.50 -0.76 1.87
C ASN A 212 -10.87 0.62 2.16
N PHE A 213 -11.58 1.46 2.94
CA PHE A 213 -11.11 2.80 3.27
C PHE A 213 -9.76 2.74 4.00
N ASN A 214 -8.75 3.42 3.43
CA ASN A 214 -7.38 3.47 3.93
C ASN A 214 -7.15 4.75 4.73
N TYR A 215 -7.19 4.64 6.06
CA TYR A 215 -7.00 5.80 6.94
C TYR A 215 -5.60 6.42 6.81
N ALA A 216 -4.59 5.67 6.35
CA ALA A 216 -3.24 6.19 6.17
C ALA A 216 -3.10 7.18 5.01
N THR A 217 -3.86 6.99 3.92
CA THR A 217 -3.79 7.79 2.69
C THR A 217 -5.02 8.65 2.46
N GLN A 218 -6.21 8.16 2.83
CA GLN A 218 -7.50 8.78 2.56
C GLN A 218 -8.09 9.47 3.80
N GLY A 219 -7.71 9.01 5.02
CA GLY A 219 -8.15 9.59 6.27
C GLY A 219 -7.64 11.02 6.42
N LYS A 220 -8.57 11.95 6.66
CA LYS A 220 -8.23 13.36 6.87
C LYS A 220 -8.76 13.82 8.20
N ARG A 221 -7.83 14.13 9.11
CA ARG A 221 -8.14 14.65 10.43
C ARG A 221 -7.26 15.83 10.77
N SER A 222 -7.71 16.65 11.72
CA SER A 222 -6.85 17.71 12.25
C SER A 222 -5.58 17.11 12.84
N PRO A 223 -4.40 17.61 12.42
CA PRO A 223 -3.13 17.17 13.01
C PRO A 223 -2.94 17.64 14.45
N GLY A 224 -3.80 18.54 14.96
CA GLY A 224 -3.66 19.11 16.27
C GLY A 224 -2.31 19.76 16.47
N SER A 225 -1.73 19.64 17.66
CA SER A 225 -0.43 20.22 18.00
C SER A 225 0.76 19.69 17.21
N THR A 226 0.60 18.58 16.46
CA THR A 226 1.67 18.10 15.57
C THR A 226 1.91 19.04 14.38
N ILE A 227 1.03 20.00 14.14
CA ILE A 227 1.24 21.03 13.12
C ILE A 227 2.24 22.11 13.55
N LYS A 228 2.41 22.34 14.86
CA LYS A 228 3.24 23.44 15.42
C LYS A 228 4.65 23.49 14.85
N PRO A 229 5.42 22.40 14.77
CA PRO A 229 6.73 22.40 14.15
C PRO A 229 6.72 22.90 12.70
N LEU A 230 5.68 22.59 11.96
CA LEU A 230 5.59 22.86 10.51
C LEU A 230 5.21 24.32 10.18
N VAL A 231 4.21 24.86 10.89
CA VAL A 231 3.63 26.18 10.56
C VAL A 231 4.03 27.28 11.53
N VAL A 232 4.55 26.96 12.69
CA VAL A 232 4.95 27.95 13.72
C VAL A 232 6.46 27.98 13.87
N TYR A 233 7.07 26.89 14.35
CA TYR A 233 8.47 26.91 14.77
C TYR A 233 9.46 26.92 13.59
N ALA A 234 9.24 26.11 12.55
CA ALA A 234 10.11 26.12 11.37
C ALA A 234 10.14 27.51 10.69
N PRO A 235 9.00 28.16 10.37
CA PRO A 235 9.04 29.50 9.79
C PRO A 235 9.59 30.57 10.76
N ALA A 236 9.42 30.43 12.06
CA ALA A 236 10.02 31.34 13.04
C ALA A 236 11.55 31.25 13.02
N LEU A 237 12.09 30.04 13.11
CA LEU A 237 13.55 29.80 13.04
C LEU A 237 14.12 30.27 11.70
N ALA A 238 13.45 30.00 10.59
CA ALA A 238 13.84 30.49 9.27
C ALA A 238 13.79 32.03 9.14
N SER A 239 13.06 32.71 10.04
CA SER A 239 12.98 34.17 10.13
C SER A 239 14.01 34.76 11.10
N GLY A 240 14.89 33.95 11.66
CA GLY A 240 15.95 34.38 12.59
C GLY A 240 15.56 34.43 14.05
N TRP A 241 14.40 33.88 14.44
CA TRP A 241 14.07 33.73 15.86
C TRP A 241 15.00 32.74 16.52
N SER A 242 15.49 33.09 17.73
CA SER A 242 16.32 32.18 18.52
C SER A 242 15.48 31.15 19.26
N ILE A 243 15.95 29.90 19.32
CA ILE A 243 15.33 28.84 20.15
C ILE A 243 15.33 29.19 21.66
N ASN A 244 16.20 30.08 22.07
CA ASN A 244 16.32 30.58 23.47
C ASN A 244 15.48 31.85 23.70
N LYS A 245 14.75 32.34 22.70
CA LYS A 245 13.89 33.52 22.87
C LYS A 245 12.72 33.18 23.77
N ASP A 246 12.58 33.97 24.87
CA ASP A 246 11.45 33.83 25.78
C ASP A 246 10.16 34.26 25.06
N LEU A 247 9.13 33.45 25.23
CA LEU A 247 7.79 33.63 24.69
C LEU A 247 6.79 33.68 25.85
N PRO A 248 5.77 34.55 25.78
CA PRO A 248 4.74 34.63 26.83
C PRO A 248 3.97 33.32 26.95
N ASN A 249 3.70 32.91 28.21
CA ASN A 249 2.92 31.72 28.53
C ASN A 249 1.74 32.02 29.47
N THR A 250 1.29 33.27 29.49
CA THR A 250 0.05 33.71 30.12
C THR A 250 -0.97 34.09 29.05
N PRO A 251 -2.30 34.00 29.33
CA PRO A 251 -3.36 34.27 28.36
C PRO A 251 -3.22 35.64 27.69
N ILE A 252 -3.38 35.66 26.37
CA ILE A 252 -3.41 36.87 25.55
C ILE A 252 -4.70 36.82 24.73
N ASP A 253 -5.47 37.92 24.79
CA ASP A 253 -6.66 38.06 23.96
C ASP A 253 -6.32 38.64 22.59
N TYR A 254 -6.73 37.92 21.55
CA TYR A 254 -6.60 38.33 20.15
C TYR A 254 -7.98 38.63 19.57
N ASN A 255 -8.58 39.78 19.97
CA ASN A 255 -9.90 40.21 19.53
C ASN A 255 -10.99 39.15 19.78
N GLY A 256 -11.02 38.60 20.98
CA GLY A 256 -12.00 37.61 21.42
C GLY A 256 -11.53 36.15 21.27
N TYR A 257 -10.35 35.92 20.71
CA TYR A 257 -9.71 34.60 20.72
C TYR A 257 -8.59 34.56 21.76
N THR A 258 -8.80 33.80 22.83
CA THR A 258 -7.86 33.66 23.94
C THR A 258 -7.43 32.22 24.09
N PRO A 259 -6.28 31.80 23.49
CA PRO A 259 -5.81 30.43 23.60
C PRO A 259 -5.41 30.09 25.04
N THR A 260 -5.66 28.85 25.45
CA THR A 260 -5.26 28.30 26.74
C THR A 260 -4.36 27.07 26.55
N ASN A 261 -3.47 26.80 27.50
CA ASN A 261 -2.71 25.58 27.52
C ASN A 261 -3.57 24.40 28.01
N TYR A 262 -3.19 23.20 27.61
CA TYR A 262 -3.83 21.98 28.11
C TYR A 262 -3.72 21.93 29.65
N GLY A 263 -4.82 21.59 30.30
CA GLY A 263 -4.89 21.57 31.77
C GLY A 263 -4.85 22.94 32.45
N GLY A 264 -4.96 24.05 31.69
CA GLY A 264 -4.96 25.41 32.25
C GLY A 264 -3.60 25.84 32.84
N ILE A 265 -2.50 25.21 32.39
CA ILE A 265 -1.17 25.51 32.88
C ILE A 265 -0.72 26.90 32.38
N GLU A 266 -0.41 27.77 33.31
CA GLU A 266 0.16 29.09 33.04
C GLU A 266 1.47 29.24 33.83
N THR A 267 2.48 29.84 33.21
CA THR A 267 3.78 30.10 33.81
C THR A 267 4.29 31.48 33.39
N ASP A 268 5.38 31.91 33.95
CA ASP A 268 6.13 33.01 33.37
C ASP A 268 6.57 32.71 31.94
N ASP A 269 7.14 33.69 31.26
CA ASP A 269 7.68 33.52 29.91
C ASP A 269 8.65 32.31 29.87
N VAL A 270 8.54 31.53 28.77
CA VAL A 270 9.34 30.33 28.59
C VAL A 270 10.15 30.39 27.31
N PRO A 271 11.39 29.87 27.28
CA PRO A 271 12.17 29.81 26.06
C PRO A 271 11.46 28.95 24.99
N MET A 272 11.62 29.31 23.70
CA MET A 272 10.95 28.67 22.58
C MET A 272 11.12 27.14 22.57
N TYR A 273 12.32 26.62 22.86
CA TYR A 273 12.56 25.18 22.90
C TYR A 273 11.70 24.49 23.98
N GLN A 274 11.47 25.12 25.11
CA GLN A 274 10.64 24.59 26.19
C GLN A 274 9.13 24.68 25.81
N ALA A 275 8.73 25.78 25.16
CA ALA A 275 7.38 25.93 24.62
C ALA A 275 7.02 24.81 23.66
N LEU A 276 7.96 24.45 22.77
CA LEU A 276 7.78 23.33 21.84
C LEU A 276 7.78 21.98 22.58
N ALA A 277 8.72 21.73 23.48
CA ALA A 277 8.85 20.47 24.20
C ALA A 277 7.61 20.13 25.03
N ASN A 278 6.99 21.15 25.66
CA ASN A 278 5.76 20.98 26.43
C ASN A 278 4.49 21.17 25.59
N SER A 279 4.63 21.45 24.31
CA SER A 279 3.50 21.72 23.41
C SER A 279 2.55 22.79 23.92
N TYR A 280 3.06 23.85 24.56
CA TYR A 280 2.24 24.96 25.01
C TYR A 280 1.53 25.65 23.83
N ASN A 281 0.24 25.99 24.04
CA ASN A 281 -0.58 26.62 23.02
C ASN A 281 -0.38 28.14 22.97
N ILE A 282 -0.30 28.78 24.14
CA ILE A 282 -0.18 30.25 24.25
C ILE A 282 1.08 30.75 23.53
N PRO A 283 2.29 30.23 23.80
CA PRO A 283 3.49 30.64 23.09
C PRO A 283 3.44 30.33 21.59
N ALA A 284 2.83 29.20 21.21
CA ALA A 284 2.70 28.82 19.80
C ALA A 284 1.81 29.80 19.02
N VAL A 285 0.65 30.17 19.55
CA VAL A 285 -0.24 31.16 18.93
C VAL A 285 0.39 32.55 18.93
N TYR A 286 1.05 32.94 20.02
CA TYR A 286 1.81 34.20 20.06
C TYR A 286 2.84 34.26 18.93
N LEU A 287 3.69 33.24 18.82
CA LEU A 287 4.74 33.19 17.82
C LEU A 287 4.18 33.18 16.39
N PHE A 288 3.08 32.42 16.17
CA PHE A 288 2.38 32.37 14.90
C PHE A 288 1.83 33.73 14.48
N ASN A 289 1.27 34.48 15.43
CA ASN A 289 0.82 35.86 15.21
C ASN A 289 1.99 36.80 14.86
N GLN A 290 3.14 36.64 15.54
CA GLN A 290 4.33 37.48 15.28
C GLN A 290 4.96 37.23 13.90
N ILE A 291 5.01 35.98 13.45
CA ILE A 291 5.56 35.66 12.11
C ILE A 291 4.57 35.92 10.99
N GLY A 292 3.28 36.03 11.31
CA GLY A 292 2.17 36.23 10.38
C GLY A 292 1.56 34.93 9.86
N ILE A 293 0.24 34.89 9.84
CA ILE A 293 -0.56 33.69 9.44
C ILE A 293 -0.16 33.20 8.05
N GLN A 294 -0.07 34.09 7.07
CA GLN A 294 0.29 33.75 5.69
C GLN A 294 1.66 33.07 5.57
N LYS A 295 2.61 33.46 6.40
CA LYS A 295 3.93 32.83 6.41
C LYS A 295 3.85 31.41 6.94
N GLY A 296 3.09 31.19 8.00
CA GLY A 296 2.85 29.84 8.52
C GLY A 296 2.15 28.95 7.51
N ILE A 297 1.10 29.43 6.85
CA ILE A 297 0.40 28.72 5.78
C ILE A 297 1.37 28.36 4.65
N SER A 298 2.17 29.33 4.17
CA SER A 298 3.15 29.11 3.11
C SER A 298 4.16 28.01 3.46
N TYR A 299 4.61 27.94 4.72
CA TYR A 299 5.47 26.85 5.18
C TYR A 299 4.74 25.51 5.23
N GLY A 300 3.52 25.46 5.77
CA GLY A 300 2.70 24.25 5.75
C GLY A 300 2.52 23.70 4.33
N GLN A 301 2.27 24.59 3.35
CA GLN A 301 2.19 24.21 1.93
C GLN A 301 3.53 23.69 1.37
N LYS A 302 4.66 24.29 1.77
CA LYS A 302 5.99 23.77 1.40
C LYS A 302 6.22 22.37 1.95
N PHE A 303 5.72 22.07 3.15
CA PHE A 303 5.74 20.73 3.76
C PHE A 303 4.72 19.76 3.17
N GLY A 304 3.94 20.17 2.17
CA GLY A 304 2.99 19.31 1.46
C GLY A 304 1.59 19.23 2.09
N LEU A 305 1.28 20.12 3.04
CA LEU A 305 -0.07 20.20 3.59
C LEU A 305 -0.97 21.06 2.71
N ASN A 306 -2.27 20.75 2.71
CA ASN A 306 -3.28 21.50 1.98
C ASN A 306 -4.00 22.50 2.90
N PHE A 307 -4.09 23.74 2.44
CA PHE A 307 -4.78 24.85 3.11
C PHE A 307 -5.93 25.41 2.26
N ASP A 308 -6.36 24.71 1.21
CA ASP A 308 -7.49 25.13 0.40
C ASP A 308 -8.76 25.19 1.27
N ASN A 309 -9.45 26.34 1.21
CA ASN A 309 -10.64 26.62 2.01
C ASN A 309 -10.43 26.62 3.54
N VAL A 310 -9.18 26.72 4.02
CA VAL A 310 -8.90 26.91 5.45
C VAL A 310 -9.00 28.41 5.77
N PRO A 311 -9.85 28.83 6.72
CA PRO A 311 -9.89 30.25 7.14
C PRO A 311 -8.54 30.68 7.71
N GLU A 312 -8.13 31.91 7.37
CA GLU A 312 -6.86 32.49 7.83
C GLU A 312 -6.98 32.98 9.28
N GLU A 313 -6.90 32.06 10.22
CA GLU A 313 -7.10 32.30 11.65
C GLU A 313 -5.91 31.82 12.49
N LEU A 314 -5.73 32.40 13.66
CA LEU A 314 -4.67 32.00 14.61
C LEU A 314 -4.82 30.56 15.09
N GLY A 315 -6.02 29.98 15.04
CA GLY A 315 -6.29 28.59 15.36
C GLY A 315 -5.52 27.58 14.50
N ILE A 316 -5.06 27.98 13.31
CA ILE A 316 -4.19 27.16 12.46
C ILE A 316 -2.93 26.72 13.21
N ALA A 317 -2.37 27.56 14.08
CA ALA A 317 -1.20 27.22 14.90
C ALA A 317 -1.40 25.95 15.74
N LEU A 318 -2.65 25.59 16.03
CA LEU A 318 -3.06 24.44 16.84
C LEU A 318 -3.72 23.34 16.01
N GLY A 319 -3.71 23.47 14.68
CA GLY A 319 -4.34 22.53 13.76
C GLY A 319 -5.80 22.83 13.43
N GLY A 320 -6.32 23.99 13.84
CA GLY A 320 -7.69 24.41 13.55
C GLY A 320 -7.93 24.56 12.05
N GLY A 321 -9.02 23.97 11.54
CA GLY A 321 -9.40 24.02 10.12
C GLY A 321 -8.50 23.21 9.16
N VAL A 322 -7.32 22.79 9.57
CA VAL A 322 -6.39 22.01 8.75
C VAL A 322 -6.69 20.52 8.90
N THR A 323 -6.67 19.79 7.80
CA THR A 323 -6.76 18.32 7.81
C THR A 323 -5.61 17.70 7.01
N ALA A 324 -5.10 16.58 7.53
CA ALA A 324 -4.02 15.84 6.87
C ALA A 324 -4.19 14.34 7.10
N SER A 325 -3.65 13.54 6.19
CA SER A 325 -3.51 12.10 6.38
C SER A 325 -2.21 11.77 7.12
N PRO A 326 -2.11 10.58 7.76
CA PRO A 326 -0.85 10.09 8.32
C PRO A 326 0.30 10.11 7.31
N LEU A 327 0.07 9.75 6.05
CA LEU A 327 1.07 9.81 4.99
C LEU A 327 1.57 11.23 4.74
N GLN A 328 0.67 12.23 4.67
CA GLN A 328 1.04 13.62 4.51
C GLN A 328 1.87 14.14 5.70
N MET A 329 1.51 13.76 6.92
CA MET A 329 2.26 14.15 8.12
C MET A 329 3.63 13.47 8.18
N ALA A 330 3.73 12.18 7.85
CA ALA A 330 5.01 11.48 7.78
C ALA A 330 5.94 12.12 6.75
N GLN A 331 5.44 12.44 5.57
CA GLN A 331 6.17 13.16 4.51
C GLN A 331 6.66 14.53 4.99
N ALA A 332 5.80 15.30 5.65
CA ALA A 332 6.16 16.62 6.17
C ALA A 332 7.29 16.52 7.21
N TYR A 333 7.17 15.59 8.15
CA TYR A 333 8.17 15.40 9.22
C TYR A 333 9.50 14.82 8.73
N ALA A 334 9.49 13.99 7.67
CA ALA A 334 10.70 13.47 7.06
C ALA A 334 11.68 14.58 6.63
N THR A 335 11.16 15.75 6.32
CA THR A 335 11.95 16.94 5.94
C THR A 335 12.91 17.38 7.05
N PHE A 336 12.55 17.21 8.31
CA PHE A 336 13.45 17.54 9.44
C PHE A 336 14.62 16.55 9.57
N ALA A 337 14.44 15.32 9.11
CA ALA A 337 15.44 14.26 9.21
C ALA A 337 16.45 14.23 8.05
N ASN A 338 16.21 14.99 6.96
CA ASN A 338 17.03 14.93 5.75
C ASN A 338 17.63 16.28 5.31
N GLY A 339 17.83 17.18 6.24
CA GLY A 339 18.46 18.48 5.95
C GLY A 339 17.55 19.49 5.25
N GLY A 340 16.25 19.33 5.38
CA GLY A 340 15.27 20.30 4.85
C GLY A 340 14.78 19.98 3.44
N GLU A 341 14.99 18.79 2.93
CA GLU A 341 14.43 18.36 1.65
C GLU A 341 13.08 17.63 1.85
N MET A 342 12.00 18.22 1.37
CA MET A 342 10.71 17.55 1.31
C MET A 342 10.68 16.67 0.05
N ASN A 343 10.73 15.36 0.28
CA ASN A 343 10.56 14.35 -0.76
C ASN A 343 9.09 13.93 -0.84
N THR A 344 8.52 13.89 -2.04
CA THR A 344 7.18 13.35 -2.23
C THR A 344 7.18 11.86 -1.93
N ALA A 345 6.28 11.43 -1.05
CA ALA A 345 6.12 10.02 -0.72
C ALA A 345 5.68 9.21 -1.95
N TYR A 346 6.23 8.02 -2.10
CA TYR A 346 5.92 7.11 -3.21
C TYR A 346 6.03 5.65 -2.79
N PHE A 347 5.33 4.79 -3.52
CA PHE A 347 5.31 3.33 -3.31
C PHE A 347 6.03 2.61 -4.44
N ILE A 348 5.87 3.05 -5.69
CA ILE A 348 6.25 2.35 -6.91
C ILE A 348 7.61 2.84 -7.40
N THR A 349 8.54 1.89 -7.63
CA THR A 349 9.83 2.19 -8.27
C THR A 349 9.77 2.02 -9.78
N LYS A 350 9.07 0.97 -10.24
CA LYS A 350 9.03 0.57 -11.63
C LYS A 350 7.78 -0.25 -11.92
N ILE A 351 7.25 -0.14 -13.13
CA ILE A 351 6.18 -0.98 -13.65
C ILE A 351 6.65 -1.61 -14.96
N GLU A 352 6.53 -2.93 -15.08
CA GLU A 352 6.76 -3.68 -16.30
C GLU A 352 5.44 -4.27 -16.81
N ASN A 353 5.30 -4.38 -18.12
CA ASN A 353 4.19 -5.12 -18.73
C ASN A 353 4.43 -6.64 -18.68
N ALA A 354 3.47 -7.43 -19.14
CA ALA A 354 3.57 -8.89 -19.17
C ALA A 354 4.74 -9.41 -20.05
N SER A 355 5.19 -8.60 -21.02
CA SER A 355 6.33 -8.93 -21.89
C SER A 355 7.69 -8.59 -21.27
N GLY A 356 7.70 -7.90 -20.11
CA GLY A 356 8.90 -7.48 -19.42
C GLY A 356 9.42 -6.09 -19.83
N ASP A 357 8.66 -5.35 -20.65
CA ASP A 357 9.02 -3.98 -21.02
C ASP A 357 8.71 -3.03 -19.88
N ILE A 358 9.64 -2.13 -19.58
CA ILE A 358 9.44 -1.08 -18.58
C ILE A 358 8.50 -0.02 -19.15
N ILE A 359 7.31 0.12 -18.56
CA ILE A 359 6.31 1.11 -18.97
C ILE A 359 6.29 2.37 -18.08
N ALA A 360 6.82 2.27 -16.87
CA ALA A 360 6.95 3.39 -15.96
C ALA A 360 8.12 3.20 -15.00
N THR A 361 8.76 4.32 -14.61
CA THR A 361 9.83 4.35 -13.59
C THR A 361 9.61 5.56 -12.70
N HIS A 362 9.83 5.41 -11.39
CA HIS A 362 9.75 6.51 -10.45
C HIS A 362 10.78 7.60 -10.78
N SER A 363 10.33 8.84 -10.71
CA SER A 363 11.21 10.02 -10.80
C SER A 363 11.12 10.78 -9.47
N LYS A 364 12.25 10.88 -8.76
CA LYS A 364 12.32 11.58 -7.48
C LYS A 364 11.80 13.01 -7.62
N LYS A 365 10.81 13.36 -6.81
CA LYS A 365 10.29 14.73 -6.69
C LYS A 365 10.67 15.25 -5.31
N SER A 366 11.60 16.20 -5.26
CA SER A 366 12.03 16.83 -4.03
C SER A 366 12.00 18.36 -4.13
N LYS A 367 11.79 19.01 -2.99
CA LYS A 367 11.80 20.46 -2.85
C LYS A 367 12.51 20.84 -1.56
N ARG A 368 13.51 21.70 -1.65
CA ARG A 368 14.19 22.22 -0.45
C ARG A 368 13.33 23.31 0.20
N ILE A 369 13.08 23.15 1.50
CA ILE A 369 12.41 24.13 2.34
C ILE A 369 13.48 25.05 2.93
N ARG A 370 13.38 26.34 2.58
CA ARG A 370 14.26 27.40 3.10
C ARG A 370 13.41 28.44 3.78
#